data_664d7291d49d1fab06e96b2c81e799b0
#
_entry.id   664d7291d49d1fab06e96b2c81e799b0
#
_cell.length_a   1.000
_cell.length_b   1.000
_cell.length_c   1.000
_cell.angle_alpha   90.00
_cell.angle_beta   90.00
_cell.angle_gamma   90.00
#
_symmetry.space_group_name_H-M   'P 1'
#
loop_
_entity.id
_entity.type
_entity.pdbx_description
1 polymer ?
#
loop_
_entity_poly.entity_id
_entity_poly.type
_entity_poly.pdbx_seq_one_letter_code
_entity_poly.pdbx_strand_id
1 'polypeptide(L)'
;MTPHSDMPQQAASRPTRRAALAQGTAATLAAARALAPALFAGCSLGIPPRARTVPLGLLHSQTGPLAISATSLRDVQLFACEQINAAGGVLGRQLDVQAPDPKSRLDLFERRARSLLDAGCVAVFGCWTSSSRKVVLPLFEERDKLLFYAVQYEGNESSKNVVYGGMVPNQQILPAIDWLLGPDGGNRKKIYLLGSDYVYPRTANYIARKYLETKGLKPVGEAYYPLGHADFTAEVKRITASGADCILNTINGDSNIGFFAALAAAKVEPAKLPVVSTSIAEDELRNLLPEQVKGHYATSCYFQSLQTPANQRWIADFRKEFGFDRVTGDPLEPGYCLVHLWKKAVEKAGSFETKAVRQAFADGLEFAGPGGPVRLDAKTQHCTRFFRLGRIRGDRQFDIVADSPAPIDPDPYPQFAFPGWKCDWTKGGLERGPEVKIDGPV
;
A
#
# COMPACT_ATOMS: atom_id res chain seq x y z
N MET A 1 19.81 39.43 -44.03
CA MET A 1 18.80 38.46 -44.53
C MET A 1 18.60 37.46 -43.41
N THR A 2 17.54 37.64 -42.66
CA THR A 2 17.09 36.76 -41.58
C THR A 2 16.13 35.69 -42.11
N PRO A 3 16.14 34.48 -41.63
CA PRO A 3 14.98 33.63 -41.72
C PRO A 3 14.32 33.36 -40.36
N HIS A 4 13.02 33.33 -40.44
CA HIS A 4 12.02 33.14 -39.41
C HIS A 4 12.20 31.88 -38.56
N SER A 5 11.90 32.03 -37.27
CA SER A 5 11.68 30.97 -36.28
C SER A 5 10.20 30.56 -36.28
N ASP A 6 9.91 29.30 -36.55
CA ASP A 6 8.61 28.71 -36.26
C ASP A 6 8.65 28.00 -34.90
N MET A 7 7.86 28.51 -33.95
CA MET A 7 7.53 27.83 -32.72
C MET A 7 6.26 27.01 -32.90
N PRO A 8 6.19 25.76 -32.40
CA PRO A 8 4.93 25.01 -32.39
C PRO A 8 4.01 25.50 -31.27
N GLN A 9 2.75 25.66 -31.62
CA GLN A 9 1.64 26.05 -30.73
C GLN A 9 1.41 25.04 -29.63
N GLN A 10 1.29 25.53 -28.40
CA GLN A 10 0.80 24.78 -27.25
C GLN A 10 -0.67 24.37 -27.47
N ALA A 11 -0.93 23.06 -27.37
CA ALA A 11 -2.28 22.52 -27.33
C ALA A 11 -2.93 22.86 -25.98
N ALA A 12 -4.03 23.59 -26.02
CA ALA A 12 -4.85 23.95 -24.88
C ALA A 12 -5.49 22.70 -24.26
N SER A 13 -5.25 22.47 -22.98
CA SER A 13 -5.91 21.44 -22.19
C SER A 13 -7.39 21.77 -22.00
N ARG A 14 -8.28 20.84 -22.33
CA ARG A 14 -9.73 20.94 -22.06
C ARG A 14 -9.99 20.83 -20.56
N PRO A 15 -10.82 21.71 -19.98
CA PRO A 15 -11.17 21.62 -18.56
C PRO A 15 -12.09 20.42 -18.28
N THR A 16 -11.83 19.74 -17.16
CA THR A 16 -12.66 18.67 -16.62
C THR A 16 -14.04 19.16 -16.18
N ARG A 17 -15.05 18.30 -16.21
CA ARG A 17 -16.48 18.59 -15.93
C ARG A 17 -16.80 19.33 -14.61
N ARG A 18 -15.85 19.50 -13.71
CA ARG A 18 -16.01 20.25 -12.44
C ARG A 18 -16.06 21.77 -12.59
N ALA A 19 -15.65 22.33 -13.72
CA ALA A 19 -15.63 23.80 -13.93
C ALA A 19 -16.92 24.39 -14.54
N ALA A 20 -17.91 23.57 -14.91
CA ALA A 20 -19.08 23.99 -15.70
C ALA A 20 -20.37 24.26 -14.90
N LEU A 21 -20.35 24.14 -13.56
CA LEU A 21 -21.58 24.29 -12.73
C LEU A 21 -21.67 25.57 -11.89
N ALA A 22 -20.85 26.55 -12.16
CA ALA A 22 -20.81 27.79 -11.37
C ALA A 22 -21.08 29.07 -12.17
N GLN A 23 -21.96 29.09 -13.17
CA GLN A 23 -22.49 30.35 -13.74
C GLN A 23 -23.81 30.13 -14.47
N GLY A 24 -24.83 30.87 -14.04
CA GLY A 24 -26.09 31.08 -14.74
C GLY A 24 -27.32 30.67 -13.93
N THR A 25 -28.26 31.41 -13.50
CA THR A 25 -28.79 32.71 -13.92
C THR A 25 -29.81 33.15 -12.88
N ALA A 26 -29.78 34.40 -12.48
CA ALA A 26 -30.87 35.04 -11.79
C ALA A 26 -31.89 35.51 -12.84
N ALA A 27 -33.15 35.09 -12.71
CA ALA A 27 -34.27 35.74 -13.38
C ALA A 27 -35.50 35.69 -12.48
N THR A 28 -35.93 36.84 -12.10
CA THR A 28 -37.15 37.24 -11.41
C THR A 28 -38.42 36.83 -12.15
N LEU A 29 -39.42 36.33 -11.39
CA LEU A 29 -40.82 36.59 -11.73
C LEU A 29 -41.69 36.53 -10.47
N ALA A 30 -42.50 37.57 -10.31
CA ALA A 30 -43.37 37.84 -9.17
C ALA A 30 -44.79 37.29 -9.38
N ALA A 31 -45.42 37.00 -8.27
CA ALA A 31 -46.83 37.07 -7.96
C ALA A 31 -47.86 36.12 -8.64
N ALA A 32 -48.44 35.22 -7.82
CA ALA A 32 -49.92 35.11 -7.70
C ALA A 32 -50.26 34.44 -6.35
N ARG A 33 -51.03 35.13 -5.51
CA ARG A 33 -51.66 34.65 -4.28
C ARG A 33 -52.91 33.84 -4.66
N ALA A 34 -53.09 32.65 -4.07
CA ALA A 34 -54.39 32.08 -3.80
C ALA A 34 -54.32 31.19 -2.53
N LEU A 35 -55.18 31.49 -1.58
CA LEU A 35 -55.38 30.78 -0.30
C LEU A 35 -56.06 29.41 -0.54
N ALA A 36 -55.61 28.39 0.20
CA ALA A 36 -56.48 27.32 0.75
C ALA A 36 -55.68 26.51 1.81
N PRO A 37 -56.34 25.87 2.79
CA PRO A 37 -55.80 25.76 4.15
C PRO A 37 -55.07 24.45 4.47
N ALA A 38 -54.32 24.57 5.55
CA ALA A 38 -53.62 23.58 6.37
C ALA A 38 -54.29 22.19 6.50
N LEU A 39 -53.42 21.17 6.48
CA LEU A 39 -53.39 20.05 7.43
C LEU A 39 -52.55 18.91 6.82
N PHE A 40 -51.23 18.94 7.02
CA PHE A 40 -50.38 17.76 7.19
C PHE A 40 -49.08 18.22 7.87
N ALA A 41 -49.14 18.27 9.20
CA ALA A 41 -47.93 18.36 10.00
C ALA A 41 -47.22 17.01 9.96
N GLY A 42 -46.46 16.77 8.88
CA GLY A 42 -45.43 15.75 8.85
C GLY A 42 -44.20 16.27 9.58
N CYS A 43 -43.98 15.84 10.81
CA CYS A 43 -42.69 16.06 11.49
C CYS A 43 -41.55 15.38 10.70
N SER A 44 -41.01 16.05 9.70
CA SER A 44 -39.68 15.73 9.24
C SER A 44 -38.74 16.23 10.34
N LEU A 45 -38.34 15.36 11.24
CA LEU A 45 -37.18 15.57 12.10
C LEU A 45 -36.01 15.76 11.17
N GLY A 46 -35.74 17.01 10.79
CA GLY A 46 -34.60 17.42 10.02
C GLY A 46 -33.35 17.12 10.84
N ILE A 47 -32.67 16.04 10.49
CA ILE A 47 -31.30 15.77 10.99
C ILE A 47 -30.44 16.97 10.59
N PRO A 48 -29.78 17.65 11.53
CA PRO A 48 -28.99 18.82 11.22
C PRO A 48 -27.90 18.48 10.20
N PRO A 49 -27.54 19.40 9.28
CA PRO A 49 -26.63 19.13 8.16
C PRO A 49 -25.28 18.49 8.57
N ARG A 50 -24.83 18.75 9.79
CA ARG A 50 -23.59 18.19 10.36
C ARG A 50 -23.66 16.70 10.68
N ALA A 51 -24.84 16.09 10.71
CA ALA A 51 -25.02 14.66 10.96
C ALA A 51 -24.91 13.81 9.69
N ARG A 52 -24.77 14.40 8.49
CA ARG A 52 -24.78 13.67 7.21
C ARG A 52 -23.42 13.19 6.75
N THR A 53 -22.32 13.69 7.31
CA THR A 53 -20.97 13.30 6.92
C THR A 53 -20.16 12.78 8.10
N VAL A 54 -19.12 11.97 7.82
CA VAL A 54 -18.15 11.50 8.78
C VAL A 54 -16.73 11.75 8.21
N PRO A 55 -15.84 12.45 8.94
CA PRO A 55 -14.50 12.74 8.45
C PRO A 55 -13.62 11.50 8.47
N LEU A 56 -12.88 11.29 7.39
CA LEU A 56 -11.94 10.20 7.17
C LEU A 56 -10.60 10.76 6.68
N GLY A 57 -9.49 10.28 7.21
CA GLY A 57 -8.16 10.77 6.81
C GLY A 57 -7.48 9.86 5.79
N LEU A 58 -6.85 10.45 4.75
CA LEU A 58 -5.89 9.79 3.87
C LEU A 58 -4.52 10.46 4.04
N LEU A 59 -3.56 9.74 4.62
CA LEU A 59 -2.25 10.28 4.99
C LEU A 59 -1.16 9.71 4.06
N HIS A 60 -1.11 10.22 2.84
CA HIS A 60 -0.16 9.80 1.80
C HIS A 60 0.58 10.99 1.21
N SER A 61 1.88 10.81 0.91
CA SER A 61 2.69 11.83 0.26
C SER A 61 2.24 12.04 -1.18
N GLN A 62 1.96 13.30 -1.52
CA GLN A 62 1.59 13.73 -2.87
C GLN A 62 2.77 14.41 -3.57
N THR A 63 3.80 14.75 -2.80
CA THR A 63 5.07 15.33 -3.27
C THR A 63 6.25 14.67 -2.55
N GLY A 64 7.47 14.84 -3.11
CA GLY A 64 8.69 14.24 -2.60
C GLY A 64 8.99 12.85 -3.18
N PRO A 65 10.09 12.18 -2.75
CA PRO A 65 10.64 10.96 -3.38
C PRO A 65 9.70 9.75 -3.42
N LEU A 66 8.68 9.69 -2.56
CA LEU A 66 7.73 8.60 -2.47
C LEU A 66 6.38 8.93 -3.14
N ALA A 67 6.24 10.12 -3.72
CA ALA A 67 4.98 10.59 -4.29
C ALA A 67 4.45 9.67 -5.40
N ILE A 68 5.35 9.10 -6.19
CA ILE A 68 5.01 8.26 -7.34
C ILE A 68 4.07 7.10 -6.97
N SER A 69 4.40 6.39 -5.90
CA SER A 69 3.63 5.24 -5.43
C SER A 69 2.55 5.66 -4.41
N ALA A 70 2.88 6.61 -3.53
CA ALA A 70 1.98 7.05 -2.46
C ALA A 70 0.74 7.79 -3.00
N THR A 71 0.86 8.52 -4.13
CA THR A 71 -0.27 9.19 -4.78
C THR A 71 -1.27 8.17 -5.32
N SER A 72 -0.79 7.10 -5.95
CA SER A 72 -1.66 6.04 -6.48
C SER A 72 -2.39 5.29 -5.36
N LEU A 73 -1.74 5.07 -4.22
CA LEU A 73 -2.38 4.47 -3.05
C LEU A 73 -3.47 5.40 -2.46
N ARG A 74 -3.22 6.72 -2.39
CA ARG A 74 -4.25 7.69 -2.02
C ARG A 74 -5.46 7.62 -2.97
N ASP A 75 -5.20 7.61 -4.27
CA ASP A 75 -6.25 7.65 -5.30
C ASP A 75 -7.15 6.40 -5.21
N VAL A 76 -6.58 5.22 -5.01
CA VAL A 76 -7.38 3.99 -4.89
C VAL A 76 -8.22 3.96 -3.61
N GLN A 77 -7.72 4.54 -2.51
CA GLN A 77 -8.50 4.66 -1.28
C GLN A 77 -9.59 5.72 -1.39
N LEU A 78 -9.32 6.83 -2.09
CA LEU A 78 -10.33 7.82 -2.45
C LEU A 78 -11.42 7.18 -3.32
N PHE A 79 -11.04 6.41 -4.34
CA PHE A 79 -11.96 5.66 -5.18
C PHE A 79 -12.88 4.73 -4.38
N ALA A 80 -12.32 3.98 -3.41
CA ALA A 80 -13.13 3.15 -2.51
C ALA A 80 -14.14 3.99 -1.71
N CYS A 81 -13.72 5.14 -1.18
CA CYS A 81 -14.60 6.05 -0.45
C CYS A 81 -15.71 6.61 -1.34
N GLU A 82 -15.40 6.99 -2.58
CA GLU A 82 -16.37 7.50 -3.56
C GLU A 82 -17.41 6.42 -3.94
N GLN A 83 -16.97 5.17 -4.16
CA GLN A 83 -17.89 4.05 -4.39
C GLN A 83 -18.81 3.81 -3.19
N ILE A 84 -18.29 3.87 -1.97
CA ILE A 84 -19.07 3.74 -0.74
C ILE A 84 -20.09 4.88 -0.63
N ASN A 85 -19.68 6.11 -0.93
CA ASN A 85 -20.54 7.28 -0.93
C ASN A 85 -21.66 7.15 -1.97
N ALA A 86 -21.34 6.71 -3.18
CA ALA A 86 -22.32 6.46 -4.24
C ALA A 86 -23.35 5.37 -3.85
N ALA A 87 -22.93 4.40 -3.02
CA ALA A 87 -23.80 3.35 -2.48
C ALA A 87 -24.59 3.76 -1.21
N GLY A 88 -24.57 5.05 -0.81
CA GLY A 88 -25.31 5.56 0.35
C GLY A 88 -24.44 5.82 1.61
N GLY A 89 -23.13 5.65 1.51
CA GLY A 89 -22.20 5.90 2.61
C GLY A 89 -22.10 4.75 3.61
N VAL A 90 -21.73 5.08 4.85
CA VAL A 90 -21.61 4.11 5.96
C VAL A 90 -22.59 4.52 7.06
N LEU A 91 -23.43 3.60 7.50
CA LEU A 91 -24.54 3.89 8.44
C LEU A 91 -25.39 5.11 8.01
N GLY A 92 -25.62 5.28 6.69
CA GLY A 92 -26.38 6.40 6.12
C GLY A 92 -25.65 7.75 6.11
N ARG A 93 -24.32 7.78 6.40
CA ARG A 93 -23.48 8.99 6.40
C ARG A 93 -22.46 8.93 5.29
N GLN A 94 -22.28 10.06 4.59
CA GLN A 94 -21.26 10.20 3.55
C GLN A 94 -19.85 10.35 4.17
N LEU A 95 -18.84 9.78 3.56
CA LEU A 95 -17.44 9.94 3.95
C LEU A 95 -16.94 11.29 3.44
N ASP A 96 -16.45 12.13 4.37
CA ASP A 96 -15.79 13.41 4.09
C ASP A 96 -14.27 13.20 4.16
N VAL A 97 -13.64 13.04 3.01
CA VAL A 97 -12.23 12.62 2.92
C VAL A 97 -11.30 13.83 2.99
N GLN A 98 -10.39 13.80 3.97
CA GLN A 98 -9.32 14.77 4.16
C GLN A 98 -7.97 14.14 3.80
N ALA A 99 -7.21 14.73 2.88
CA ALA A 99 -5.97 14.17 2.36
C ALA A 99 -4.82 15.20 2.37
N PRO A 100 -4.28 15.59 3.54
CA PRO A 100 -3.15 16.50 3.62
C PRO A 100 -1.87 15.85 3.14
N ASP A 101 -1.00 16.62 2.46
CA ASP A 101 0.29 16.13 1.95
C ASP A 101 1.40 16.21 3.01
N PRO A 102 2.00 15.07 3.46
CA PRO A 102 3.18 15.06 4.34
C PRO A 102 4.52 15.20 3.58
N LYS A 103 4.51 15.35 2.24
CA LYS A 103 5.70 15.64 1.41
C LYS A 103 6.89 14.70 1.59
N SER A 104 6.64 13.43 1.86
CA SER A 104 7.67 12.40 2.16
C SER A 104 8.59 12.76 3.35
N ARG A 105 8.14 13.58 4.29
CA ARG A 105 8.90 14.05 5.45
C ARG A 105 8.29 13.53 6.74
N LEU A 106 9.09 12.89 7.60
CA LEU A 106 8.63 12.29 8.85
C LEU A 106 7.98 13.30 9.81
N ASP A 107 8.57 14.50 9.96
CA ASP A 107 8.02 15.57 10.79
C ASP A 107 6.66 16.09 10.29
N LEU A 108 6.43 16.05 8.99
CA LEU A 108 5.15 16.39 8.40
C LEU A 108 4.12 15.26 8.51
N PHE A 109 4.55 14.00 8.49
CA PHE A 109 3.64 12.88 8.77
C PHE A 109 3.01 13.02 10.14
N GLU A 110 3.80 13.28 11.20
CA GLU A 110 3.28 13.49 12.56
C GLU A 110 2.31 14.67 12.61
N ARG A 111 2.72 15.84 12.09
CA ARG A 111 1.87 17.05 12.08
C ARG A 111 0.56 16.85 11.33
N ARG A 112 0.58 16.18 10.18
CA ARG A 112 -0.62 15.91 9.38
C ARG A 112 -1.52 14.87 10.04
N ALA A 113 -0.95 13.83 10.66
CA ALA A 113 -1.69 12.86 11.45
C ALA A 113 -2.43 13.58 12.60
N ARG A 114 -1.74 14.43 13.37
CA ARG A 114 -2.34 15.23 14.43
C ARG A 114 -3.49 16.10 13.92
N SER A 115 -3.29 16.81 12.81
CA SER A 115 -4.32 17.64 12.19
C SER A 115 -5.56 16.84 11.77
N LEU A 116 -5.40 15.62 11.24
CA LEU A 116 -6.52 14.74 10.88
C LEU A 116 -7.29 14.29 12.12
N LEU A 117 -6.59 13.92 13.20
CA LEU A 117 -7.22 13.49 14.43
C LEU A 117 -7.93 14.65 15.15
N ASP A 118 -7.33 15.84 15.16
CA ASP A 118 -7.93 17.06 15.72
C ASP A 118 -9.17 17.53 14.92
N ALA A 119 -9.20 17.27 13.60
CA ALA A 119 -10.37 17.47 12.74
C ALA A 119 -11.48 16.43 12.96
N GLY A 120 -11.28 15.45 13.85
CA GLY A 120 -12.26 14.45 14.23
C GLY A 120 -12.35 13.26 13.26
N CYS A 121 -11.32 13.00 12.44
CA CYS A 121 -11.28 11.80 11.59
C CYS A 121 -11.47 10.55 12.46
N VAL A 122 -12.45 9.74 12.09
CA VAL A 122 -12.80 8.51 12.82
C VAL A 122 -11.82 7.36 12.54
N ALA A 123 -11.17 7.39 11.40
CA ALA A 123 -10.09 6.50 11.00
C ALA A 123 -9.15 7.23 10.03
N VAL A 124 -7.91 6.78 9.96
CA VAL A 124 -6.91 7.29 9.00
C VAL A 124 -6.34 6.10 8.23
N PHE A 125 -6.29 6.23 6.91
CA PHE A 125 -5.63 5.29 6.01
C PHE A 125 -4.34 5.95 5.54
N GLY A 126 -3.20 5.29 5.74
CA GLY A 126 -1.99 6.02 5.41
C GLY A 126 -0.69 5.39 5.77
N CYS A 127 0.33 6.20 5.54
CA CYS A 127 1.74 5.89 5.55
C CYS A 127 2.16 4.98 4.39
N TRP A 128 3.38 5.18 3.92
CA TRP A 128 4.03 4.29 2.95
C TRP A 128 5.16 3.51 3.60
N THR A 129 6.13 4.19 4.21
CA THR A 129 7.27 3.55 4.85
C THR A 129 6.97 3.12 6.29
N SER A 130 7.68 2.11 6.77
CA SER A 130 7.67 1.75 8.18
C SER A 130 8.12 2.90 9.08
N SER A 131 9.07 3.73 8.63
CA SER A 131 9.49 4.93 9.36
C SER A 131 8.34 5.93 9.53
N SER A 132 7.56 6.21 8.46
CA SER A 132 6.41 7.11 8.58
C SER A 132 5.30 6.54 9.47
N ARG A 133 5.07 5.21 9.44
CA ARG A 133 4.14 4.54 10.34
C ARG A 133 4.60 4.65 11.79
N LYS A 134 5.87 4.34 12.07
CA LYS A 134 6.44 4.37 13.43
C LYS A 134 6.41 5.77 14.05
N VAL A 135 6.61 6.82 13.26
CA VAL A 135 6.57 8.20 13.79
C VAL A 135 5.17 8.65 14.17
N VAL A 136 4.12 8.15 13.49
CA VAL A 136 2.73 8.50 13.82
C VAL A 136 2.09 7.56 14.84
N LEU A 137 2.59 6.34 14.98
CA LEU A 137 2.02 5.29 15.84
C LEU A 137 1.76 5.76 17.29
N PRO A 138 2.70 6.44 18.00
CA PRO A 138 2.47 6.90 19.36
C PRO A 138 1.26 7.83 19.48
N LEU A 139 1.02 8.66 18.48
CA LEU A 139 -0.13 9.57 18.45
C LEU A 139 -1.46 8.81 18.33
N PHE A 140 -1.50 7.75 17.50
CA PHE A 140 -2.70 6.92 17.36
C PHE A 140 -2.99 6.12 18.63
N GLU A 141 -1.96 5.65 19.33
CA GLU A 141 -2.08 4.97 20.62
C GLU A 141 -2.56 5.92 21.72
N GLU A 142 -1.97 7.12 21.81
CA GLU A 142 -2.37 8.16 22.77
C GLU A 142 -3.85 8.57 22.61
N ARG A 143 -4.29 8.72 21.36
CA ARG A 143 -5.66 9.17 21.03
C ARG A 143 -6.66 8.03 20.91
N ASP A 144 -6.24 6.78 21.09
CA ASP A 144 -7.01 5.54 20.83
C ASP A 144 -7.77 5.61 19.50
N LYS A 145 -7.07 5.90 18.39
CA LYS A 145 -7.61 5.95 17.04
C LYS A 145 -7.00 4.84 16.18
N LEU A 146 -7.63 4.54 15.03
CA LEU A 146 -7.20 3.49 14.12
C LEU A 146 -6.46 4.07 12.91
N LEU A 147 -5.25 3.54 12.67
CA LEU A 147 -4.48 3.70 11.45
C LEU A 147 -4.62 2.43 10.61
N PHE A 148 -4.98 2.55 9.34
CA PHE A 148 -5.03 1.46 8.38
C PHE A 148 -3.84 1.55 7.44
N TYR A 149 -2.91 0.61 7.54
CA TYR A 149 -1.64 0.58 6.84
C TYR A 149 -1.64 -0.52 5.77
N ALA A 150 -1.52 -0.14 4.49
CA ALA A 150 -1.74 -1.02 3.35
C ALA A 150 -0.47 -1.66 2.78
N VAL A 151 0.70 -1.11 3.08
CA VAL A 151 1.97 -1.48 2.44
C VAL A 151 2.55 -2.73 3.13
N GLN A 152 3.21 -3.60 2.35
CA GLN A 152 4.00 -4.69 2.90
C GLN A 152 5.08 -4.15 3.85
N TYR A 153 5.43 -4.94 4.88
CA TYR A 153 6.40 -4.48 5.85
C TYR A 153 7.11 -5.65 6.57
N GLU A 154 8.08 -5.31 7.39
CA GLU A 154 8.97 -6.24 8.09
C GLU A 154 8.31 -7.13 9.15
N GLY A 155 7.05 -6.88 9.52
CA GLY A 155 6.52 -7.43 10.77
C GLY A 155 7.20 -6.79 11.98
N ASN A 156 7.41 -7.56 13.05
CA ASN A 156 8.09 -7.13 14.28
C ASN A 156 7.47 -5.86 14.90
N GLU A 157 6.17 -5.69 14.71
CA GLU A 157 5.38 -4.59 15.28
C GLU A 157 3.97 -5.09 15.57
N SER A 158 3.39 -4.54 16.62
CA SER A 158 2.07 -4.90 17.06
C SER A 158 1.46 -3.73 17.82
N SER A 159 0.31 -3.26 17.35
CA SER A 159 -0.46 -2.21 18.02
C SER A 159 -1.95 -2.44 17.82
N LYS A 160 -2.72 -2.32 18.90
CA LYS A 160 -4.20 -2.35 18.81
C LYS A 160 -4.78 -1.17 18.01
N ASN A 161 -3.95 -0.20 17.69
CA ASN A 161 -4.33 1.02 16.98
C ASN A 161 -3.92 1.00 15.50
N VAL A 162 -3.32 -0.10 15.02
CA VAL A 162 -2.98 -0.28 13.59
C VAL A 162 -3.62 -1.54 13.05
N VAL A 163 -4.21 -1.42 11.86
CA VAL A 163 -4.67 -2.53 11.03
C VAL A 163 -3.73 -2.67 9.85
N TYR A 164 -3.06 -3.81 9.75
CA TYR A 164 -2.02 -4.07 8.77
C TYR A 164 -2.60 -4.83 7.57
N GLY A 165 -2.71 -4.14 6.45
CA GLY A 165 -3.29 -4.68 5.22
C GLY A 165 -2.29 -5.32 4.28
N GLY A 166 -1.03 -4.89 4.31
CA GLY A 166 0.04 -5.42 3.48
C GLY A 166 0.61 -6.73 3.99
N MET A 167 1.47 -7.33 3.17
CA MET A 167 2.12 -8.61 3.50
C MET A 167 3.17 -8.44 4.61
N VAL A 168 3.32 -9.45 5.44
CA VAL A 168 4.45 -9.66 6.35
C VAL A 168 5.40 -10.71 5.79
N PRO A 169 6.63 -10.87 6.30
CA PRO A 169 7.66 -11.71 5.68
C PRO A 169 7.25 -13.16 5.37
N ASN A 170 6.44 -13.80 6.23
CA ASN A 170 5.98 -15.17 5.97
C ASN A 170 5.00 -15.27 4.79
N GLN A 171 4.41 -14.16 4.38
CA GLN A 171 3.50 -14.08 3.25
C GLN A 171 4.21 -13.65 1.95
N GLN A 172 5.44 -13.09 2.02
CA GLN A 172 6.14 -12.51 0.88
C GLN A 172 7.55 -13.08 0.71
N ILE A 173 8.45 -12.78 1.66
CA ILE A 173 9.89 -13.05 1.54
C ILE A 173 10.20 -14.53 1.68
N LEU A 174 9.59 -15.21 2.68
CA LEU A 174 9.91 -16.61 2.95
C LEU A 174 9.47 -17.52 1.79
N PRO A 175 8.24 -17.44 1.26
CA PRO A 175 7.87 -18.24 0.10
C PRO A 175 8.64 -17.86 -1.17
N ALA A 176 9.08 -16.61 -1.34
CA ALA A 176 9.97 -16.23 -2.44
C ALA A 176 11.35 -16.89 -2.33
N ILE A 177 11.91 -17.00 -1.12
CA ILE A 177 13.15 -17.73 -0.88
C ILE A 177 12.94 -19.22 -1.15
N ASP A 178 11.84 -19.83 -0.67
CA ASP A 178 11.56 -21.25 -0.93
C ASP A 178 11.42 -21.53 -2.44
N TRP A 179 10.77 -20.63 -3.17
CA TRP A 179 10.71 -20.74 -4.64
C TRP A 179 12.09 -20.65 -5.28
N LEU A 180 12.95 -19.71 -4.88
CA LEU A 180 14.32 -19.58 -5.39
C LEU A 180 15.17 -20.83 -5.13
N LEU A 181 15.00 -21.45 -3.94
CA LEU A 181 15.72 -22.66 -3.55
C LEU A 181 15.19 -23.90 -4.26
N GLY A 182 13.94 -23.85 -4.75
CA GLY A 182 13.28 -24.94 -5.46
C GLY A 182 13.66 -25.03 -6.96
N PRO A 183 13.23 -26.12 -7.65
CA PRO A 183 13.54 -26.33 -9.05
C PRO A 183 12.98 -25.23 -9.96
N ASP A 184 11.77 -24.73 -9.69
CA ASP A 184 11.11 -23.69 -10.50
C ASP A 184 11.86 -22.35 -10.43
N GLY A 185 12.51 -22.06 -9.30
CA GLY A 185 13.37 -20.89 -9.10
C GLY A 185 14.81 -21.11 -9.53
N GLY A 186 15.16 -22.33 -9.98
CA GLY A 186 16.47 -22.70 -10.50
C GLY A 186 17.46 -23.17 -9.44
N ASN A 187 17.00 -23.64 -8.26
CA ASN A 187 17.82 -24.15 -7.16
C ASN A 187 18.91 -23.16 -6.69
N ARG A 188 18.56 -21.86 -6.59
CA ARG A 188 19.45 -20.75 -6.26
C ARG A 188 19.84 -20.79 -4.78
N LYS A 189 21.13 -20.84 -4.46
CA LYS A 189 21.64 -20.98 -3.09
C LYS A 189 22.57 -19.84 -2.66
N LYS A 190 23.00 -19.00 -3.60
CA LYS A 190 23.93 -17.88 -3.37
C LYS A 190 23.19 -16.56 -3.46
N ILE A 191 22.34 -16.30 -2.45
CA ILE A 191 21.45 -15.14 -2.41
C ILE A 191 22.23 -13.92 -1.92
N TYR A 192 22.15 -12.81 -2.68
CA TYR A 192 22.62 -11.49 -2.26
C TYR A 192 21.42 -10.67 -1.73
N LEU A 193 21.55 -10.05 -0.56
CA LEU A 193 20.50 -9.21 0.04
C LEU A 193 20.84 -7.74 -0.23
N LEU A 194 19.94 -7.02 -0.90
CA LEU A 194 20.14 -5.61 -1.22
C LEU A 194 18.92 -4.82 -0.79
N GLY A 195 19.11 -3.72 -0.03
CA GLY A 195 17.98 -2.94 0.48
C GLY A 195 18.23 -1.45 0.59
N SER A 196 17.16 -0.70 0.77
CA SER A 196 17.23 0.68 1.24
C SER A 196 17.64 0.73 2.71
N ASP A 197 18.29 1.83 3.13
CA ASP A 197 18.84 1.97 4.48
C ASP A 197 17.82 2.59 5.44
N TYR A 198 16.83 1.77 5.86
CA TYR A 198 15.90 2.10 6.94
C TYR A 198 15.27 0.82 7.52
N VAL A 199 14.41 0.96 8.52
CA VAL A 199 13.91 -0.17 9.33
C VAL A 199 13.34 -1.34 8.53
N TYR A 200 12.50 -1.09 7.48
CA TYR A 200 11.89 -2.17 6.72
C TYR A 200 12.93 -3.08 6.03
N PRO A 201 13.82 -2.59 5.14
CA PRO A 201 14.74 -3.48 4.45
C PRO A 201 15.73 -4.19 5.40
N ARG A 202 16.21 -3.49 6.43
CA ARG A 202 17.13 -4.08 7.41
C ARG A 202 16.49 -5.21 8.18
N THR A 203 15.27 -5.03 8.68
CA THR A 203 14.55 -6.07 9.41
C THR A 203 14.11 -7.21 8.49
N ALA A 204 13.61 -6.89 7.28
CA ALA A 204 13.21 -7.87 6.29
C ALA A 204 14.39 -8.78 5.87
N ASN A 205 15.55 -8.17 5.60
CA ASN A 205 16.77 -8.91 5.27
C ASN A 205 17.33 -9.69 6.48
N TYR A 206 17.20 -9.16 7.71
CA TYR A 206 17.51 -9.93 8.93
C TYR A 206 16.65 -11.20 9.01
N ILE A 207 15.34 -11.12 8.77
CA ILE A 207 14.44 -12.28 8.76
C ILE A 207 14.82 -13.24 7.64
N ALA A 208 15.11 -12.72 6.43
CA ALA A 208 15.56 -13.53 5.29
C ALA A 208 16.85 -14.29 5.62
N ARG A 209 17.84 -13.63 6.26
CA ARG A 209 19.09 -14.26 6.71
C ARG A 209 18.82 -15.34 7.73
N LYS A 210 17.99 -15.06 8.75
CA LYS A 210 17.62 -16.06 9.75
C LYS A 210 16.88 -17.25 9.14
N TYR A 211 16.04 -17.01 8.15
CA TYR A 211 15.37 -18.09 7.42
C TYR A 211 16.35 -18.94 6.61
N LEU A 212 17.29 -18.32 5.91
CA LEU A 212 18.37 -19.06 5.21
C LEU A 212 19.21 -19.90 6.16
N GLU A 213 19.50 -19.40 7.37
CA GLU A 213 20.21 -20.18 8.41
C GLU A 213 19.43 -21.46 8.78
N THR A 214 18.08 -21.44 8.83
CA THR A 214 17.28 -22.67 9.05
C THR A 214 17.41 -23.70 7.92
N LYS A 215 17.83 -23.26 6.73
CA LYS A 215 18.09 -24.12 5.56
C LYS A 215 19.57 -24.50 5.43
N GLY A 216 20.41 -24.15 6.41
CA GLY A 216 21.86 -24.37 6.38
C GLY A 216 22.61 -23.45 5.40
N LEU A 217 21.99 -22.33 5.00
CA LEU A 217 22.52 -21.36 4.05
C LEU A 217 22.82 -20.01 4.72
N LYS A 218 23.67 -19.23 4.05
CA LYS A 218 23.93 -17.83 4.40
C LYS A 218 23.90 -16.97 3.14
N PRO A 219 23.50 -15.69 3.20
CA PRO A 219 23.64 -14.80 2.07
C PRO A 219 25.12 -14.64 1.71
N VAL A 220 25.42 -14.51 0.41
CA VAL A 220 26.79 -14.31 -0.07
C VAL A 220 27.23 -12.85 0.00
N GLY A 221 26.32 -11.93 0.30
CA GLY A 221 26.56 -10.52 0.54
C GLY A 221 25.29 -9.81 0.97
N GLU A 222 25.48 -8.65 1.58
CA GLU A 222 24.37 -7.81 2.07
C GLU A 222 24.81 -6.34 2.01
N ALA A 223 23.95 -5.47 1.45
CA ALA A 223 24.24 -4.04 1.34
C ALA A 223 22.98 -3.18 1.45
N TYR A 224 23.15 -1.94 1.94
CA TYR A 224 22.07 -0.97 2.13
C TYR A 224 22.48 0.40 1.62
N TYR A 225 21.50 1.11 1.02
CA TYR A 225 21.69 2.44 0.45
C TYR A 225 20.56 3.40 0.88
N PRO A 226 20.87 4.68 1.12
CA PRO A 226 19.84 5.67 1.44
C PRO A 226 18.74 5.72 0.38
N LEU A 227 17.51 6.05 0.78
CA LEU A 227 16.43 6.33 -0.16
C LEU A 227 16.84 7.44 -1.14
N GLY A 228 16.59 7.24 -2.43
CA GLY A 228 17.00 8.17 -3.49
C GLY A 228 18.44 7.96 -3.99
N HIS A 229 19.18 6.98 -3.47
CA HIS A 229 20.49 6.62 -4.03
C HIS A 229 20.36 6.17 -5.49
N ALA A 230 21.21 6.70 -6.38
CA ALA A 230 21.06 6.51 -7.82
C ALA A 230 22.20 5.73 -8.48
N ASP A 231 23.43 5.73 -7.91
CA ASP A 231 24.60 5.07 -8.53
C ASP A 231 24.91 3.73 -7.88
N PHE A 232 24.41 2.66 -8.46
CA PHE A 232 24.69 1.28 -8.02
C PHE A 232 25.84 0.60 -8.78
N THR A 233 26.63 1.33 -9.58
CA THR A 233 27.69 0.75 -10.42
C THR A 233 28.70 -0.06 -9.60
N ALA A 234 29.19 0.47 -8.48
CA ALA A 234 30.12 -0.22 -7.60
C ALA A 234 29.47 -1.43 -6.92
N GLU A 235 28.17 -1.31 -6.56
CA GLU A 235 27.45 -2.40 -5.91
C GLU A 235 27.21 -3.57 -6.86
N VAL A 236 26.78 -3.31 -8.09
CA VAL A 236 26.60 -4.36 -9.11
C VAL A 236 27.91 -5.11 -9.38
N LYS A 237 29.07 -4.42 -9.36
CA LYS A 237 30.40 -5.08 -9.43
C LYS A 237 30.63 -5.99 -8.22
N ARG A 238 30.28 -5.57 -6.99
CA ARG A 238 30.41 -6.41 -5.79
C ARG A 238 29.49 -7.63 -5.86
N ILE A 239 28.23 -7.45 -6.26
CA ILE A 239 27.26 -8.53 -6.44
C ILE A 239 27.80 -9.57 -7.42
N THR A 240 28.26 -9.16 -8.60
CA THR A 240 28.79 -10.09 -9.61
C THR A 240 30.07 -10.78 -9.13
N ALA A 241 30.96 -10.09 -8.42
CA ALA A 241 32.18 -10.66 -7.86
C ALA A 241 31.92 -11.63 -6.69
N SER A 242 30.80 -11.50 -5.96
CA SER A 242 30.43 -12.40 -4.86
C SER A 242 30.04 -13.80 -5.32
N GLY A 243 29.81 -13.99 -6.61
CA GLY A 243 29.30 -15.22 -7.19
C GLY A 243 27.84 -15.49 -6.85
N ALA A 244 27.06 -14.44 -6.52
CA ALA A 244 25.63 -14.53 -6.31
C ALA A 244 24.94 -15.16 -7.53
N ASP A 245 23.91 -16.00 -7.27
CA ASP A 245 23.09 -16.60 -8.31
C ASP A 245 21.66 -16.00 -8.32
N CYS A 246 21.31 -15.20 -7.33
CA CYS A 246 20.12 -14.34 -7.32
C CYS A 246 20.27 -13.17 -6.33
N ILE A 247 19.43 -12.16 -6.51
CA ILE A 247 19.37 -10.98 -5.65
C ILE A 247 17.96 -10.89 -5.05
N LEU A 248 17.86 -10.85 -3.73
CA LEU A 248 16.64 -10.45 -3.03
C LEU A 248 16.71 -8.93 -2.84
N ASN A 249 15.83 -8.22 -3.52
CA ASN A 249 15.81 -6.76 -3.58
C ASN A 249 14.70 -6.17 -2.69
N THR A 250 15.09 -5.48 -1.63
CA THR A 250 14.22 -4.72 -0.73
C THR A 250 14.42 -3.20 -0.87
N ILE A 251 14.97 -2.74 -2.01
CA ILE A 251 15.07 -1.31 -2.34
C ILE A 251 13.66 -0.75 -2.59
N ASN A 252 13.44 0.50 -2.14
CA ASN A 252 12.19 1.22 -2.32
C ASN A 252 12.36 2.50 -3.15
N GLY A 253 11.28 2.91 -3.83
CA GLY A 253 11.19 4.17 -4.55
C GLY A 253 12.17 4.29 -5.73
N ASP A 254 12.58 5.53 -6.01
CA ASP A 254 13.37 5.91 -7.18
C ASP A 254 14.76 5.25 -7.26
N SER A 255 15.29 4.75 -6.13
CA SER A 255 16.57 4.02 -6.12
C SER A 255 16.55 2.77 -7.01
N ASN A 256 15.38 2.16 -7.24
CA ASN A 256 15.25 1.04 -8.18
C ASN A 256 15.61 1.43 -9.63
N ILE A 257 15.39 2.69 -10.04
CA ILE A 257 15.73 3.17 -11.38
C ILE A 257 17.26 3.06 -11.58
N GLY A 258 18.04 3.58 -10.64
CA GLY A 258 19.50 3.51 -10.69
C GLY A 258 20.02 2.07 -10.59
N PHE A 259 19.40 1.25 -9.75
CA PHE A 259 19.83 -0.14 -9.57
C PHE A 259 19.62 -0.97 -10.86
N PHE A 260 18.44 -0.95 -11.47
CA PHE A 260 18.19 -1.69 -12.72
C PHE A 260 18.98 -1.13 -13.91
N ALA A 261 19.19 0.18 -13.97
CA ALA A 261 20.06 0.79 -14.96
C ALA A 261 21.52 0.29 -14.83
N ALA A 262 22.04 0.17 -13.61
CA ALA A 262 23.39 -0.35 -13.36
C ALA A 262 23.51 -1.84 -13.72
N LEU A 263 22.50 -2.66 -13.44
CA LEU A 263 22.44 -4.07 -13.86
C LEU A 263 22.49 -4.20 -15.38
N ALA A 264 21.68 -3.41 -16.08
CA ALA A 264 21.62 -3.40 -17.55
C ALA A 264 22.95 -2.94 -18.16
N ALA A 265 23.57 -1.87 -17.63
CA ALA A 265 24.87 -1.38 -18.05
C ALA A 265 25.99 -2.43 -17.87
N ALA A 266 25.91 -3.21 -16.79
CA ALA A 266 26.81 -4.34 -16.54
C ALA A 266 26.46 -5.60 -17.37
N LYS A 267 25.43 -5.54 -18.23
CA LYS A 267 24.95 -6.65 -19.06
C LYS A 267 24.59 -7.91 -18.25
N VAL A 268 24.05 -7.69 -17.05
CA VAL A 268 23.56 -8.78 -16.21
C VAL A 268 22.31 -9.39 -16.84
N GLU A 269 22.38 -10.68 -17.15
CA GLU A 269 21.28 -11.43 -17.75
C GLU A 269 20.33 -11.93 -16.63
N PRO A 270 19.01 -11.61 -16.67
CA PRO A 270 18.05 -12.06 -15.68
C PRO A 270 17.98 -13.58 -15.50
N ALA A 271 18.26 -14.34 -16.56
CA ALA A 271 18.30 -15.81 -16.50
C ALA A 271 19.46 -16.34 -15.64
N LYS A 272 20.59 -15.62 -15.59
CA LYS A 272 21.79 -16.00 -14.81
C LYS A 272 21.73 -15.46 -13.39
N LEU A 273 21.34 -14.19 -13.25
CA LEU A 273 21.28 -13.49 -11.97
C LEU A 273 19.91 -12.76 -11.85
N PRO A 274 18.83 -13.50 -11.58
CA PRO A 274 17.53 -12.88 -11.38
C PRO A 274 17.51 -12.00 -10.13
N VAL A 275 16.74 -10.92 -10.22
CA VAL A 275 16.34 -10.10 -9.08
C VAL A 275 14.92 -10.50 -8.69
N VAL A 276 14.66 -10.74 -7.42
CA VAL A 276 13.32 -10.86 -6.84
C VAL A 276 13.09 -9.65 -5.97
N SER A 277 12.20 -8.76 -6.39
CA SER A 277 11.90 -7.50 -5.71
C SER A 277 10.66 -7.63 -4.83
N THR A 278 10.69 -7.01 -3.64
CA THR A 278 9.57 -6.98 -2.71
C THR A 278 8.74 -5.68 -2.80
N SER A 279 9.23 -4.69 -3.52
CA SER A 279 8.63 -3.34 -3.61
C SER A 279 8.63 -2.82 -5.05
N ILE A 280 8.43 -3.70 -6.02
CA ILE A 280 8.20 -3.37 -7.43
C ILE A 280 6.83 -3.92 -7.82
N ALA A 281 5.94 -3.02 -8.22
CA ALA A 281 4.63 -3.34 -8.78
C ALA A 281 4.45 -2.61 -10.12
N GLU A 282 3.26 -2.68 -10.70
CA GLU A 282 2.97 -2.07 -12.00
C GLU A 282 3.21 -0.56 -12.01
N ASP A 283 3.01 0.12 -10.88
CA ASP A 283 3.18 1.57 -10.78
C ASP A 283 4.67 1.95 -10.81
N GLU A 284 5.53 1.22 -10.12
CA GLU A 284 6.99 1.39 -10.19
C GLU A 284 7.53 1.08 -11.58
N LEU A 285 6.99 0.04 -12.25
CA LEU A 285 7.41 -0.34 -13.60
C LEU A 285 7.16 0.74 -14.65
N ARG A 286 6.24 1.68 -14.43
CA ARG A 286 6.00 2.81 -15.34
C ARG A 286 7.21 3.72 -15.50
N ASN A 287 8.10 3.74 -14.50
CA ASN A 287 9.29 4.58 -14.44
C ASN A 287 10.59 3.82 -14.75
N LEU A 288 10.48 2.53 -15.00
CA LEU A 288 11.59 1.66 -15.38
C LEU A 288 11.55 1.39 -16.89
N LEU A 289 12.72 1.31 -17.51
CA LEU A 289 12.81 0.92 -18.91
C LEU A 289 12.55 -0.59 -19.04
N PRO A 290 11.62 -1.02 -19.93
CA PRO A 290 11.25 -2.43 -20.06
C PRO A 290 12.44 -3.36 -20.28
N GLU A 291 13.41 -2.94 -21.08
CA GLU A 291 14.63 -3.71 -21.39
C GLU A 291 15.56 -3.90 -20.19
N GLN A 292 15.45 -3.06 -19.16
CA GLN A 292 16.25 -3.16 -17.93
C GLN A 292 15.66 -4.13 -16.91
N VAL A 293 14.34 -4.34 -16.95
CA VAL A 293 13.62 -5.09 -15.91
C VAL A 293 12.99 -6.38 -16.40
N LYS A 294 12.76 -6.53 -17.70
CA LYS A 294 12.14 -7.74 -18.29
C LYS A 294 12.90 -9.00 -17.90
N GLY A 295 12.16 -9.98 -17.39
CA GLY A 295 12.70 -11.29 -17.00
C GLY A 295 13.13 -11.36 -15.53
N HIS A 296 13.23 -10.25 -14.82
CA HIS A 296 13.33 -10.22 -13.36
C HIS A 296 11.97 -10.49 -12.72
N TYR A 297 11.90 -10.60 -11.40
CA TYR A 297 10.72 -11.01 -10.67
C TYR A 297 10.34 -9.98 -9.60
N ALA A 298 9.06 -9.97 -9.25
CA ALA A 298 8.56 -9.32 -8.04
C ALA A 298 7.65 -10.26 -7.27
N THR A 299 7.64 -10.13 -5.95
CA THR A 299 6.73 -10.85 -5.06
C THR A 299 5.70 -9.90 -4.48
N SER A 300 4.42 -10.31 -4.54
CA SER A 300 3.28 -9.44 -4.29
C SER A 300 2.06 -10.24 -3.84
N CYS A 301 1.09 -9.60 -3.20
CA CYS A 301 -0.20 -10.25 -2.95
C CYS A 301 -1.18 -10.06 -4.12
N TYR A 302 -0.90 -9.13 -5.02
CA TYR A 302 -1.76 -8.80 -6.13
C TYR A 302 -0.94 -8.38 -7.35
N PHE A 303 -1.36 -8.78 -8.53
CA PHE A 303 -0.91 -8.26 -9.82
C PHE A 303 -2.11 -7.86 -10.68
N GLN A 304 -1.99 -6.75 -11.41
CA GLN A 304 -3.04 -6.29 -12.33
C GLN A 304 -3.40 -7.36 -13.37
N SER A 305 -2.46 -8.22 -13.73
CA SER A 305 -2.62 -9.30 -14.71
C SER A 305 -3.51 -10.47 -14.24
N LEU A 306 -4.02 -10.47 -13.01
CA LEU A 306 -4.98 -11.47 -12.53
C LEU A 306 -6.25 -11.50 -13.39
N GLN A 307 -6.62 -12.69 -13.90
CA GLN A 307 -7.70 -12.90 -14.87
C GLN A 307 -9.07 -13.20 -14.20
N THR A 308 -9.33 -12.62 -13.01
CA THR A 308 -10.64 -12.79 -12.38
C THR A 308 -11.63 -11.73 -12.85
N PRO A 309 -12.94 -12.05 -12.99
CA PRO A 309 -13.96 -11.06 -13.36
C PRO A 309 -14.04 -9.89 -12.37
N ALA A 310 -13.79 -10.13 -11.08
CA ALA A 310 -13.76 -9.10 -10.04
C ALA A 310 -12.63 -8.09 -10.30
N ASN A 311 -11.42 -8.60 -10.58
CA ASN A 311 -10.26 -7.78 -10.90
C ASN A 311 -10.46 -6.94 -12.17
N GLN A 312 -10.96 -7.58 -13.24
CA GLN A 312 -11.21 -6.89 -14.51
C GLN A 312 -12.20 -5.73 -14.36
N ARG A 313 -13.29 -5.92 -13.60
CA ARG A 313 -14.25 -4.83 -13.30
C ARG A 313 -13.59 -3.72 -12.47
N TRP A 314 -12.85 -4.08 -11.42
CA TRP A 314 -12.18 -3.10 -10.57
C TRP A 314 -11.18 -2.24 -11.35
N ILE A 315 -10.37 -2.84 -12.22
CA ILE A 315 -9.44 -2.11 -13.09
C ILE A 315 -10.18 -1.18 -14.04
N ALA A 316 -11.27 -1.66 -14.66
CA ALA A 316 -12.07 -0.87 -15.60
C ALA A 316 -12.71 0.36 -14.89
N ASP A 317 -13.27 0.15 -13.71
CA ASP A 317 -13.89 1.21 -12.92
C ASP A 317 -12.85 2.23 -12.41
N PHE A 318 -11.70 1.77 -11.93
CA PHE A 318 -10.58 2.64 -11.51
C PHE A 318 -10.06 3.48 -12.66
N ARG A 319 -9.84 2.90 -13.84
CA ARG A 319 -9.38 3.60 -15.04
C ARG A 319 -10.40 4.60 -15.56
N LYS A 320 -11.68 4.29 -15.45
CA LYS A 320 -12.75 5.22 -15.83
C LYS A 320 -12.71 6.50 -14.99
N GLU A 321 -12.35 6.40 -13.71
CA GLU A 321 -12.30 7.55 -12.79
C GLU A 321 -10.99 8.34 -12.91
N PHE A 322 -9.84 7.64 -12.96
CA PHE A 322 -8.52 8.27 -12.85
C PHE A 322 -7.72 8.33 -14.16
N GLY A 323 -8.20 7.73 -15.23
CA GLY A 323 -7.55 7.73 -16.54
C GLY A 323 -7.15 6.33 -17.03
N PHE A 324 -7.23 6.13 -18.34
CA PHE A 324 -7.01 4.81 -18.96
C PHE A 324 -5.55 4.33 -18.89
N ASP A 325 -4.61 5.22 -18.67
CA ASP A 325 -3.19 4.93 -18.50
C ASP A 325 -2.82 4.51 -17.06
N ARG A 326 -3.77 4.62 -16.11
CA ARG A 326 -3.55 4.23 -14.71
C ARG A 326 -3.47 2.71 -14.57
N VAL A 327 -2.60 2.30 -13.67
CA VAL A 327 -2.39 0.89 -13.33
C VAL A 327 -2.84 0.63 -11.89
N THR A 328 -3.17 -0.63 -11.64
CA THR A 328 -3.38 -1.14 -10.29
C THR A 328 -2.20 -2.05 -9.92
N GLY A 329 -1.95 -2.27 -8.65
CA GLY A 329 -0.81 -3.06 -8.18
C GLY A 329 -0.87 -3.28 -6.68
N ASP A 330 0.16 -3.87 -6.13
CA ASP A 330 0.40 -3.90 -4.70
C ASP A 330 1.21 -2.63 -4.32
N PRO A 331 0.86 -1.80 -3.31
CA PRO A 331 -0.16 -2.03 -2.27
C PRO A 331 -1.54 -1.37 -2.53
N LEU A 332 -1.88 -1.06 -3.77
CA LEU A 332 -3.16 -0.40 -4.08
C LEU A 332 -4.36 -1.30 -3.74
N GLU A 333 -4.29 -2.58 -4.12
CA GLU A 333 -5.34 -3.55 -3.79
C GLU A 333 -5.53 -3.73 -2.28
N PRO A 334 -4.46 -3.92 -1.47
CA PRO A 334 -4.57 -3.87 -0.01
C PRO A 334 -5.22 -2.58 0.51
N GLY A 335 -4.86 -1.43 -0.04
CA GLY A 335 -5.44 -0.14 0.32
C GLY A 335 -6.95 -0.07 0.07
N TYR A 336 -7.40 -0.56 -1.08
CA TYR A 336 -8.80 -0.69 -1.42
C TYR A 336 -9.56 -1.62 -0.45
N CYS A 337 -9.00 -2.80 -0.21
CA CYS A 337 -9.59 -3.79 0.69
C CYS A 337 -9.73 -3.26 2.12
N LEU A 338 -8.75 -2.52 2.64
CA LEU A 338 -8.79 -1.96 3.99
C LEU A 338 -9.94 -0.97 4.19
N VAL A 339 -10.26 -0.13 3.20
CA VAL A 339 -11.40 0.79 3.28
C VAL A 339 -12.72 0.00 3.39
N HIS A 340 -12.87 -1.06 2.62
CA HIS A 340 -14.05 -1.92 2.68
C HIS A 340 -14.13 -2.76 3.97
N LEU A 341 -13.01 -3.26 4.48
CA LEU A 341 -12.96 -3.96 5.76
C LEU A 341 -13.33 -3.02 6.92
N TRP A 342 -12.83 -1.77 6.91
CA TRP A 342 -13.25 -0.75 7.87
C TRP A 342 -14.76 -0.48 7.79
N LYS A 343 -15.30 -0.29 6.59
CA LYS A 343 -16.75 -0.14 6.40
C LYS A 343 -17.54 -1.29 7.03
N LYS A 344 -17.16 -2.52 6.73
CA LYS A 344 -17.80 -3.73 7.31
C LYS A 344 -17.70 -3.74 8.85
N ALA A 345 -16.57 -3.32 9.41
CA ALA A 345 -16.39 -3.23 10.86
C ALA A 345 -17.31 -2.20 11.49
N VAL A 346 -17.44 -1.02 10.89
CA VAL A 346 -18.32 0.05 11.35
C VAL A 346 -19.79 -0.38 11.26
N GLU A 347 -20.18 -1.00 10.15
CA GLU A 347 -21.55 -1.50 9.97
C GLU A 347 -21.90 -2.61 10.97
N LYS A 348 -20.99 -3.55 11.22
CA LYS A 348 -21.14 -4.59 12.22
C LYS A 348 -21.22 -4.02 13.64
N ALA A 349 -20.41 -3.01 13.93
CA ALA A 349 -20.41 -2.32 15.22
C ALA A 349 -21.64 -1.40 15.42
N GLY A 350 -22.31 -1.00 14.34
CA GLY A 350 -23.37 0.04 14.36
C GLY A 350 -22.81 1.40 14.85
N SER A 351 -21.51 1.62 14.80
CA SER A 351 -20.84 2.77 15.41
C SER A 351 -19.51 3.10 14.73
N PHE A 352 -19.13 4.38 14.73
CA PHE A 352 -17.81 4.85 14.31
C PHE A 352 -16.78 4.90 15.45
N GLU A 353 -17.20 4.58 16.69
CA GLU A 353 -16.32 4.62 17.86
C GLU A 353 -15.23 3.55 17.76
N THR A 354 -13.97 3.95 17.96
CA THR A 354 -12.78 3.10 17.81
C THR A 354 -12.89 1.78 18.55
N LYS A 355 -13.36 1.82 19.81
CA LYS A 355 -13.50 0.62 20.65
C LYS A 355 -14.52 -0.36 20.06
N ALA A 356 -15.66 0.13 19.58
CA ALA A 356 -16.70 -0.69 18.97
C ALA A 356 -16.24 -1.28 17.63
N VAL A 357 -15.57 -0.49 16.79
CA VAL A 357 -14.98 -0.94 15.51
C VAL A 357 -13.92 -2.02 15.75
N ARG A 358 -13.03 -1.82 16.75
CA ARG A 358 -12.02 -2.82 17.12
C ARG A 358 -12.65 -4.12 17.62
N GLN A 359 -13.72 -4.04 18.39
CA GLN A 359 -14.46 -5.21 18.85
C GLN A 359 -15.05 -6.02 17.67
N ALA A 360 -15.51 -5.33 16.62
CA ALA A 360 -16.04 -5.98 15.43
C ALA A 360 -14.97 -6.79 14.65
N PHE A 361 -13.68 -6.53 14.87
CA PHE A 361 -12.59 -7.34 14.29
C PHE A 361 -12.49 -8.73 14.92
N ALA A 362 -12.90 -8.89 16.18
CA ALA A 362 -12.72 -10.12 16.94
C ALA A 362 -13.34 -11.38 16.29
N ASP A 363 -14.35 -11.21 15.44
CA ASP A 363 -15.02 -12.30 14.76
C ASP A 363 -14.46 -12.60 13.35
N GLY A 364 -13.32 -12.00 13.00
CA GLY A 364 -12.65 -12.22 11.73
C GLY A 364 -13.43 -11.66 10.54
N LEU A 365 -13.26 -10.38 10.24
CA LEU A 365 -13.89 -9.77 9.06
C LEU A 365 -13.23 -10.22 7.77
N GLU A 366 -14.05 -10.45 6.75
CA GLU A 366 -13.61 -10.84 5.42
C GLU A 366 -14.16 -9.90 4.35
N PHE A 367 -13.38 -9.65 3.32
CA PHE A 367 -13.76 -8.93 2.12
C PHE A 367 -13.31 -9.69 0.88
N ALA A 368 -14.20 -9.84 -0.09
CA ALA A 368 -13.87 -10.41 -1.40
C ALA A 368 -13.23 -9.31 -2.26
N GLY A 369 -11.92 -9.14 -2.14
CA GLY A 369 -11.14 -8.15 -2.88
C GLY A 369 -10.89 -8.52 -4.34
N PRO A 370 -10.39 -7.58 -5.15
CA PRO A 370 -9.99 -7.85 -6.55
C PRO A 370 -8.95 -8.95 -6.69
N GLY A 371 -8.03 -9.04 -5.72
CA GLY A 371 -6.97 -10.05 -5.65
C GLY A 371 -7.40 -11.39 -5.07
N GLY A 372 -8.64 -11.50 -4.58
CA GLY A 372 -9.18 -12.65 -3.88
C GLY A 372 -9.69 -12.31 -2.46
N PRO A 373 -10.10 -13.30 -1.68
CA PRO A 373 -10.60 -13.08 -0.33
C PRO A 373 -9.47 -12.61 0.60
N VAL A 374 -9.81 -11.63 1.42
CA VAL A 374 -8.93 -11.04 2.44
C VAL A 374 -9.65 -11.12 3.78
N ARG A 375 -9.05 -11.77 4.76
CA ARG A 375 -9.57 -11.90 6.11
C ARG A 375 -8.67 -11.15 7.09
N LEU A 376 -9.27 -10.38 7.99
CA LEU A 376 -8.55 -9.74 9.09
C LEU A 376 -8.38 -10.74 10.25
N ASP A 377 -7.14 -11.03 10.62
CA ASP A 377 -6.82 -11.78 11.83
C ASP A 377 -7.08 -10.91 13.07
N ALA A 378 -8.01 -11.35 13.90
CA ALA A 378 -8.41 -10.62 15.10
C ALA A 378 -7.29 -10.51 16.15
N LYS A 379 -6.39 -11.49 16.23
CA LYS A 379 -5.30 -11.55 17.22
C LYS A 379 -4.21 -10.55 16.93
N THR A 380 -3.84 -10.43 15.68
CA THR A 380 -2.69 -9.63 15.24
C THR A 380 -3.08 -8.33 14.54
N GLN A 381 -4.36 -8.19 14.14
CA GLN A 381 -4.87 -7.11 13.29
C GLN A 381 -4.15 -7.03 11.91
N HIS A 382 -3.62 -8.15 11.44
CA HIS A 382 -3.05 -8.30 10.10
C HIS A 382 -4.02 -9.01 9.18
N CYS A 383 -3.90 -8.72 7.87
CA CYS A 383 -4.70 -9.39 6.85
C CYS A 383 -4.04 -10.67 6.33
N THR A 384 -4.84 -11.71 6.07
CA THR A 384 -4.39 -12.83 5.26
C THR A 384 -4.10 -12.34 3.84
N ARG A 385 -3.04 -12.84 3.18
CA ARG A 385 -2.65 -12.46 1.83
C ARG A 385 -2.23 -13.66 1.01
N PHE A 386 -2.56 -13.64 -0.26
CA PHE A 386 -1.95 -14.57 -1.21
C PHE A 386 -0.47 -14.23 -1.38
N PHE A 387 0.38 -15.23 -1.50
CA PHE A 387 1.70 -15.08 -2.07
C PHE A 387 1.59 -15.24 -3.58
N ARG A 388 2.15 -14.30 -4.33
CA ARG A 388 2.32 -14.41 -5.78
C ARG A 388 3.71 -13.96 -6.18
N LEU A 389 4.30 -14.69 -7.11
CA LEU A 389 5.55 -14.30 -7.76
C LEU A 389 5.28 -14.03 -9.23
N GLY A 390 5.56 -12.82 -9.67
CA GLY A 390 5.39 -12.37 -11.03
C GLY A 390 6.73 -12.19 -11.74
N ARG A 391 6.86 -12.71 -12.96
CA ARG A 391 7.96 -12.40 -13.86
C ARG A 391 7.61 -11.17 -14.68
N ILE A 392 8.48 -10.17 -14.70
CA ILE A 392 8.26 -8.90 -15.39
C ILE A 392 8.31 -9.12 -16.90
N ARG A 393 7.28 -8.64 -17.60
CA ARG A 393 7.14 -8.69 -19.07
C ARG A 393 7.63 -7.37 -19.70
N GLY A 394 7.81 -7.40 -21.03
CA GLY A 394 8.21 -6.20 -21.80
C GLY A 394 7.12 -5.11 -21.90
N ASP A 395 5.87 -5.42 -21.60
CA ASP A 395 4.74 -4.48 -21.54
C ASP A 395 4.52 -3.89 -20.12
N ARG A 396 5.48 -4.08 -19.21
CA ARG A 396 5.41 -3.62 -17.81
C ARG A 396 4.28 -4.25 -16.99
N GLN A 397 3.87 -5.47 -17.39
CA GLN A 397 2.97 -6.31 -16.64
C GLN A 397 3.71 -7.56 -16.14
N PHE A 398 3.01 -8.42 -15.42
CA PHE A 398 3.59 -9.63 -14.84
C PHE A 398 2.96 -10.91 -15.40
N ASP A 399 3.80 -11.92 -15.66
CA ASP A 399 3.37 -13.31 -15.75
C ASP A 399 3.45 -13.91 -14.34
N ILE A 400 2.33 -14.34 -13.77
CA ILE A 400 2.33 -15.00 -12.46
C ILE A 400 2.91 -16.40 -12.65
N VAL A 401 4.06 -16.66 -12.03
CA VAL A 401 4.83 -17.92 -12.16
C VAL A 401 4.74 -18.80 -10.92
N ALA A 402 4.31 -18.24 -9.80
CA ALA A 402 3.95 -18.97 -8.59
C ALA A 402 2.81 -18.25 -7.85
N ASP A 403 1.90 -19.01 -7.27
CA ASP A 403 0.75 -18.52 -6.52
C ASP A 403 0.47 -19.50 -5.38
N SER A 404 0.18 -18.99 -4.17
CA SER A 404 -0.26 -19.84 -3.09
C SER A 404 -1.69 -20.35 -3.34
N PRO A 405 -2.01 -21.59 -2.98
CA PRO A 405 -3.35 -22.17 -3.26
C PRO A 405 -4.46 -21.49 -2.44
N ALA A 406 -4.09 -20.80 -1.37
CA ALA A 406 -4.99 -20.07 -0.47
C ALA A 406 -4.26 -18.87 0.13
N PRO A 407 -5.00 -17.87 0.68
CA PRO A 407 -4.40 -16.80 1.46
C PRO A 407 -3.61 -17.35 2.66
N ILE A 408 -2.42 -16.85 2.86
CA ILE A 408 -1.52 -17.24 3.96
C ILE A 408 -1.89 -16.41 5.20
N ASP A 409 -1.99 -17.06 6.36
CA ASP A 409 -2.17 -16.36 7.63
C ASP A 409 -0.91 -15.56 7.99
N PRO A 410 -1.07 -14.35 8.57
CA PRO A 410 0.07 -13.51 8.92
C PRO A 410 0.84 -14.05 10.13
N ASP A 411 2.16 -14.05 10.04
CA ASP A 411 3.07 -14.25 11.18
C ASP A 411 4.03 -13.04 11.28
N PRO A 412 3.64 -11.99 12.03
CA PRO A 412 4.49 -10.81 12.20
C PRO A 412 5.71 -11.07 13.08
N TYR A 413 5.77 -12.19 13.81
CA TYR A 413 6.87 -12.56 14.68
C TYR A 413 7.33 -14.01 14.45
N PRO A 414 7.92 -14.33 13.28
CA PRO A 414 8.39 -15.68 13.02
C PRO A 414 9.41 -16.13 14.07
N GLN A 415 9.14 -17.26 14.72
CA GLN A 415 9.86 -17.71 15.92
C GLN A 415 11.33 -18.01 15.69
N PHE A 416 11.74 -18.37 14.48
CA PHE A 416 13.15 -18.56 14.14
C PHE A 416 13.95 -17.24 14.13
N ALA A 417 13.29 -16.10 13.94
CA ALA A 417 13.91 -14.77 13.98
C ALA A 417 13.63 -14.03 15.29
N PHE A 418 12.46 -14.26 15.90
CA PHE A 418 11.99 -13.58 17.12
C PHE A 418 11.50 -14.59 18.16
N PRO A 419 12.40 -15.40 18.75
CA PRO A 419 12.01 -16.44 19.68
C PRO A 419 11.31 -15.87 20.92
N GLY A 420 10.14 -16.43 21.24
CA GLY A 420 9.34 -16.04 22.41
C GLY A 420 8.44 -14.80 22.20
N TRP A 421 8.51 -14.13 21.07
CA TRP A 421 7.59 -13.00 20.77
C TRP A 421 6.27 -13.51 20.23
N LYS A 422 5.17 -12.89 20.72
CA LYS A 422 3.80 -13.20 20.28
C LYS A 422 2.98 -11.93 20.23
N CYS A 423 1.97 -11.94 19.36
CA CYS A 423 0.98 -10.89 19.27
C CYS A 423 -0.41 -11.53 19.36
N ASP A 424 -1.15 -11.22 20.42
CA ASP A 424 -2.54 -11.67 20.60
C ASP A 424 -3.32 -10.63 21.40
N TRP A 425 -4.02 -9.75 20.70
CA TRP A 425 -4.84 -8.69 21.30
C TRP A 425 -6.07 -9.22 22.03
N THR A 426 -6.55 -10.42 21.70
CA THR A 426 -7.72 -11.02 22.34
C THR A 426 -7.44 -11.48 23.77
N LYS A 427 -6.16 -11.68 24.10
CA LYS A 427 -5.68 -12.11 25.43
C LYS A 427 -4.99 -10.99 26.23
N GLY A 428 -5.21 -9.73 25.87
CA GLY A 428 -4.68 -8.60 26.65
C GLY A 428 -3.38 -8.01 26.14
N GLY A 429 -2.90 -8.39 24.94
CA GLY A 429 -1.82 -7.68 24.29
C GLY A 429 -0.61 -8.48 23.86
N LEU A 430 0.54 -7.83 23.80
CA LEU A 430 1.79 -8.36 23.32
C LEU A 430 2.57 -9.07 24.42
N GLU A 431 2.79 -10.37 24.27
CA GLU A 431 3.82 -11.07 25.02
C GLU A 431 5.17 -10.85 24.31
N ARG A 432 6.06 -10.11 24.95
CA ARG A 432 7.40 -9.84 24.41
C ARG A 432 8.40 -10.90 24.88
N GLY A 433 9.11 -11.49 23.94
CA GLY A 433 10.34 -12.23 24.18
C GLY A 433 11.56 -11.31 24.38
N PRO A 434 12.77 -11.84 24.43
CA PRO A 434 13.99 -11.06 24.51
C PRO A 434 14.09 -10.13 23.29
N GLU A 435 14.47 -8.87 23.51
CA GLU A 435 14.58 -7.86 22.48
C GLU A 435 15.64 -8.26 21.44
N VAL A 436 15.24 -8.37 20.19
CA VAL A 436 16.15 -8.56 19.06
C VAL A 436 16.51 -7.19 18.51
N LYS A 437 17.75 -6.75 18.73
CA LYS A 437 18.27 -5.51 18.15
C LYS A 437 18.58 -5.74 16.69
N ILE A 438 18.00 -4.92 15.82
CA ILE A 438 18.30 -4.88 14.39
C ILE A 438 18.96 -3.53 14.14
N ASP A 439 20.24 -3.53 13.77
CA ASP A 439 20.99 -2.33 13.53
C ASP A 439 20.46 -1.57 12.29
N GLY A 440 20.34 -0.25 12.40
CA GLY A 440 19.99 0.63 11.30
C GLY A 440 19.11 1.80 11.73
N PRO A 441 18.97 2.81 10.85
CA PRO A 441 18.12 3.97 11.09
C PRO A 441 16.64 3.55 11.11
N VAL A 442 15.87 4.20 12.00
CA VAL A 442 14.42 4.00 12.17
C VAL A 442 13.65 4.61 11.02
#